data_c0cbfd935e220b25956d1c5c325d090c
#
_entry.id   c0cbfd935e220b25956d1c5c325d090c
#
_cell.length_a   1.000
_cell.length_b   1.000
_cell.length_c   1.000
_cell.angle_alpha   90.00
_cell.angle_beta   90.00
_cell.angle_gamma   90.00
#
_symmetry.space_group_name_H-M   'P 1'
#
loop_
_entity.id
_entity.type
_entity.pdbx_description
1 polymer ?
#
loop_
_entity_poly.entity_id
_entity_poly.type
_entity_poly.pdbx_seq_one_letter_code
_entity_poly.pdbx_strand_id
1 'polypeptide(L)'
;SVTVSCFDSVRREIGRRALEKLILDGRIHPAHIEKVVHDETKAVERIINEAGEQAAYDANISGLHPEVLRMMGRLKFRTSYGQNQLAHAVEVSKLAGILAAEIGANVELSKQGGFLHDIGKAMDHNQEGTHAMLGAEFCKRYGTHPLIVKAIAGPHPEVEQETVEAVLADAADAISGARPGA
;
A
#
# COMPACT_ATOMS: atom_id res chain seq x y z
N SER A 1 -6.83 -13.73 -27.01
CA SER A 1 -6.66 -12.89 -25.82
C SER A 1 -5.32 -12.17 -25.90
N VAL A 2 -5.27 -10.95 -25.41
CA VAL A 2 -4.05 -10.15 -25.31
C VAL A 2 -3.66 -10.05 -23.85
N THR A 3 -2.40 -10.30 -23.52
CA THR A 3 -1.87 -10.20 -22.16
C THR A 3 -1.02 -8.95 -22.04
N VAL A 4 -1.28 -8.15 -20.99
CA VAL A 4 -0.48 -6.98 -20.63
C VAL A 4 0.33 -7.34 -19.38
N SER A 5 1.66 -7.18 -19.43
CA SER A 5 2.54 -7.42 -18.30
C SER A 5 3.46 -6.22 -18.03
N CYS A 6 3.69 -5.94 -16.75
CA CYS A 6 4.63 -4.93 -16.28
C CYS A 6 4.96 -5.21 -14.82
N PHE A 7 6.19 -4.93 -14.40
CA PHE A 7 6.58 -5.05 -12.99
C PHE A 7 5.82 -4.07 -12.09
N ASP A 8 5.64 -2.84 -12.56
CA ASP A 8 4.81 -1.84 -11.86
C ASP A 8 3.33 -2.13 -12.13
N SER A 9 2.58 -2.48 -11.09
CA SER A 9 1.17 -2.83 -11.18
C SER A 9 0.28 -1.66 -11.61
N VAL A 10 0.64 -0.43 -11.26
CA VAL A 10 -0.08 0.79 -11.66
C VAL A 10 0.11 1.06 -13.15
N ARG A 11 1.34 0.97 -13.66
CA ARG A 11 1.62 1.10 -15.10
C ARG A 11 0.93 0.01 -15.91
N ARG A 12 0.91 -1.22 -15.38
CA ARG A 12 0.19 -2.33 -15.99
C ARG A 12 -1.30 -2.04 -16.11
N GLU A 13 -1.93 -1.52 -15.08
CA GLU A 13 -3.35 -1.15 -15.09
C GLU A 13 -3.64 -0.02 -16.07
N ILE A 14 -2.80 1.01 -16.13
CA ILE A 14 -2.92 2.09 -17.12
C ILE A 14 -2.84 1.52 -18.54
N GLY A 15 -1.85 0.67 -18.82
CA GLY A 15 -1.69 0.02 -20.12
C GLY A 15 -2.89 -0.86 -20.50
N ARG A 16 -3.40 -1.65 -19.57
CA ARG A 16 -4.59 -2.48 -19.77
C ARG A 16 -5.82 -1.65 -20.14
N ARG A 17 -6.10 -0.59 -19.38
CA ARG A 17 -7.25 0.30 -19.61
C ARG A 17 -7.13 1.05 -20.92
N ALA A 18 -5.94 1.58 -21.21
CA ALA A 18 -5.69 2.29 -22.48
C ALA A 18 -5.87 1.33 -23.68
N LEU A 19 -5.33 0.14 -23.62
CA LEU A 19 -5.47 -0.87 -24.67
C LEU A 19 -6.94 -1.26 -24.89
N GLU A 20 -7.69 -1.49 -23.83
CA GLU A 20 -9.11 -1.83 -23.89
C GLU A 20 -9.92 -0.72 -24.61
N LYS A 21 -9.68 0.54 -24.26
CA LYS A 21 -10.33 1.68 -24.93
C LYS A 21 -9.95 1.81 -26.39
N LEU A 22 -8.68 1.62 -26.74
CA LEU A 22 -8.22 1.69 -28.13
C LEU A 22 -8.81 0.55 -28.99
N ILE A 23 -8.95 -0.64 -28.42
CA ILE A 23 -9.60 -1.76 -29.12
C ILE A 23 -11.08 -1.47 -29.40
N LEU A 24 -11.79 -0.91 -28.42
CA LEU A 24 -13.21 -0.57 -28.57
C LEU A 24 -13.43 0.59 -29.54
N ASP A 25 -12.54 1.58 -29.53
CA ASP A 25 -12.64 2.75 -30.42
C ASP A 25 -12.18 2.44 -31.85
N GLY A 26 -11.20 1.56 -32.03
CA GLY A 26 -10.67 1.14 -33.34
C GLY A 26 -9.76 2.17 -34.01
N ARG A 27 -9.59 3.37 -33.46
CA ARG A 27 -8.72 4.41 -34.01
C ARG A 27 -7.28 4.26 -33.47
N ILE A 28 -6.37 3.88 -34.34
CA ILE A 28 -4.95 3.63 -34.01
C ILE A 28 -4.08 4.71 -34.65
N HIS A 29 -4.21 5.95 -34.19
CA HIS A 29 -3.35 7.05 -34.58
C HIS A 29 -2.44 7.42 -33.39
N PRO A 30 -1.13 7.70 -33.57
CA PRO A 30 -0.21 8.00 -32.47
C PRO A 30 -0.72 9.07 -31.51
N ALA A 31 -1.18 10.20 -32.00
CA ALA A 31 -1.72 11.28 -31.16
C ALA A 31 -2.97 10.85 -30.36
N HIS A 32 -3.78 9.96 -30.91
CA HIS A 32 -4.93 9.41 -30.19
C HIS A 32 -4.50 8.42 -29.10
N ILE A 33 -3.51 7.58 -29.38
CA ILE A 33 -2.92 6.67 -28.41
C ILE A 33 -2.34 7.44 -27.22
N GLU A 34 -1.54 8.49 -27.48
CA GLU A 34 -0.98 9.35 -26.44
C GLU A 34 -2.07 10.00 -25.58
N LYS A 35 -3.12 10.49 -26.21
CA LYS A 35 -4.27 11.08 -25.50
C LYS A 35 -4.96 10.06 -24.61
N VAL A 36 -5.24 8.86 -25.10
CA VAL A 36 -5.90 7.80 -24.32
C VAL A 36 -5.04 7.40 -23.14
N VAL A 37 -3.73 7.21 -23.33
CA VAL A 37 -2.79 6.90 -22.24
C VAL A 37 -2.76 8.00 -21.19
N HIS A 38 -2.73 9.27 -21.62
CA HIS A 38 -2.76 10.41 -20.70
C HIS A 38 -4.06 10.46 -19.88
N ASP A 39 -5.21 10.27 -20.54
CA ASP A 39 -6.51 10.30 -19.88
C ASP A 39 -6.67 9.14 -18.89
N GLU A 40 -6.20 7.93 -19.25
CA GLU A 40 -6.21 6.77 -18.34
C GLU A 40 -5.22 6.92 -17.18
N THR A 41 -4.08 7.55 -17.39
CA THR A 41 -3.14 7.89 -16.31
C THR A 41 -3.82 8.78 -15.27
N LYS A 42 -4.51 9.83 -15.70
CA LYS A 42 -5.27 10.71 -14.79
C LYS A 42 -6.40 9.98 -14.06
N ALA A 43 -7.10 9.09 -14.78
CA ALA A 43 -8.18 8.31 -14.18
C ALA A 43 -7.65 7.34 -13.10
N VAL A 44 -6.55 6.67 -13.36
CA VAL A 44 -5.92 5.76 -12.39
C VAL A 44 -5.34 6.52 -11.19
N GLU A 45 -4.72 7.68 -11.39
CA GLU A 45 -4.26 8.55 -10.29
C GLU A 45 -5.39 8.97 -9.36
N ARG A 46 -6.55 9.30 -9.92
CA ARG A 46 -7.75 9.61 -9.12
C ARG A 46 -8.21 8.40 -8.30
N ILE A 47 -8.26 7.22 -8.91
CA ILE A 47 -8.61 5.98 -8.23
C ILE A 47 -7.63 5.68 -7.09
N ILE A 48 -6.34 5.90 -7.29
CA ILE A 48 -5.30 5.72 -6.27
C ILE A 48 -5.55 6.64 -5.08
N ASN A 49 -5.79 7.93 -5.31
CA ASN A 49 -6.05 8.89 -4.23
C ASN A 49 -7.30 8.51 -3.43
N GLU A 50 -8.40 8.25 -4.12
CA GLU A 50 -9.66 7.83 -3.50
C GLU A 50 -9.51 6.52 -2.72
N ALA A 51 -8.78 5.54 -3.26
CA ALA A 51 -8.55 4.26 -2.60
C ALA A 51 -7.71 4.39 -1.31
N GLY A 52 -6.68 5.23 -1.32
CA GLY A 52 -5.86 5.49 -0.13
C GLY A 52 -6.65 6.17 0.98
N GLU A 53 -7.42 7.19 0.64
CA GLU A 53 -8.31 7.90 1.57
C GLU A 53 -9.38 6.97 2.13
N GLN A 54 -10.03 6.19 1.29
CA GLN A 54 -11.06 5.24 1.71
C GLN A 54 -10.50 4.16 2.62
N ALA A 55 -9.32 3.63 2.32
CA ALA A 55 -8.66 2.62 3.17
C ALA A 55 -8.34 3.16 4.57
N ALA A 56 -7.82 4.39 4.67
CA ALA A 56 -7.58 5.03 5.96
C ALA A 56 -8.89 5.28 6.72
N TYR A 57 -9.95 5.69 6.04
CA TYR A 57 -11.28 5.82 6.62
C TYR A 57 -11.81 4.49 7.16
N ASP A 58 -11.71 3.41 6.38
CA ASP A 58 -12.16 2.06 6.77
C ASP A 58 -11.38 1.50 7.96
N ALA A 59 -10.11 1.85 8.09
CA ALA A 59 -9.26 1.53 9.23
C ALA A 59 -9.45 2.50 10.41
N ASN A 60 -10.26 3.56 10.24
CA ASN A 60 -10.44 4.64 11.21
C ASN A 60 -9.09 5.26 11.64
N ILE A 61 -8.27 5.61 10.63
CA ILE A 61 -6.98 6.29 10.79
C ILE A 61 -7.11 7.70 10.23
N SER A 62 -6.60 8.69 10.97
CA SER A 62 -6.56 10.09 10.56
C SER A 62 -5.15 10.67 10.72
N GLY A 63 -4.90 11.81 10.08
CA GLY A 63 -3.66 12.56 10.26
C GLY A 63 -2.47 12.06 9.44
N LEU A 64 -2.65 11.09 8.55
CA LEU A 64 -1.60 10.70 7.61
C LEU A 64 -1.42 11.76 6.51
N HIS A 65 -0.17 11.98 6.11
CA HIS A 65 0.14 12.90 5.02
C HIS A 65 -0.51 12.43 3.70
N PRO A 66 -1.04 13.33 2.85
CA PRO A 66 -1.66 12.97 1.57
C PRO A 66 -0.78 12.09 0.67
N GLU A 67 0.53 12.31 0.64
CA GLU A 67 1.47 11.48 -0.12
C GLU A 67 1.57 10.05 0.43
N VAL A 68 1.45 9.86 1.74
CA VAL A 68 1.40 8.53 2.36
C VAL A 68 0.12 7.81 1.97
N LEU A 69 -1.03 8.50 2.02
CA LEU A 69 -2.32 7.96 1.57
C LEU A 69 -2.29 7.60 0.09
N ARG A 70 -1.71 8.45 -0.75
CA ARG A 70 -1.56 8.18 -2.17
C ARG A 70 -0.69 6.94 -2.42
N MET A 71 0.43 6.80 -1.72
CA MET A 71 1.29 5.62 -1.84
C MET A 71 0.54 4.35 -1.42
N MET A 72 -0.23 4.40 -0.33
CA MET A 72 -1.08 3.29 0.09
C MET A 72 -2.13 2.93 -0.97
N GLY A 73 -2.74 3.93 -1.61
CA GLY A 73 -3.71 3.74 -2.68
C GLY A 73 -3.18 2.94 -3.87
N ARG A 74 -1.88 3.02 -4.17
CA ARG A 74 -1.22 2.22 -5.21
C ARG A 74 -1.31 0.72 -4.94
N LEU A 75 -1.40 0.30 -3.69
CA LEU A 75 -1.54 -1.09 -3.28
C LEU A 75 -2.88 -1.72 -3.71
N LYS A 76 -3.87 -0.90 -4.10
CA LYS A 76 -5.12 -1.39 -4.70
C LYS A 76 -4.87 -2.29 -5.92
N PHE A 77 -3.85 -2.02 -6.69
CA PHE A 77 -3.49 -2.74 -7.91
C PHE A 77 -2.45 -3.84 -7.68
N ARG A 78 -2.10 -4.11 -6.43
CA ARG A 78 -1.12 -5.14 -6.09
C ARG A 78 -1.76 -6.29 -5.34
N THR A 79 -1.49 -7.50 -5.83
CA THR A 79 -1.86 -8.75 -5.17
C THR A 79 -0.58 -9.51 -4.81
N SER A 80 -0.49 -10.01 -3.58
CA SER A 80 0.57 -10.87 -3.11
C SER A 80 -0.04 -12.03 -2.35
N TYR A 81 0.41 -13.25 -2.63
CA TYR A 81 -0.11 -14.48 -2.00
C TYR A 81 -1.65 -14.61 -2.04
N GLY A 82 -2.26 -14.15 -3.14
CA GLY A 82 -3.71 -14.19 -3.31
C GLY A 82 -4.48 -13.04 -2.65
N GLN A 83 -3.84 -12.20 -1.86
CA GLN A 83 -4.48 -11.07 -1.16
C GLN A 83 -4.27 -9.75 -1.89
N ASN A 84 -5.31 -8.92 -1.98
CA ASN A 84 -5.16 -7.52 -2.34
C ASN A 84 -4.45 -6.78 -1.19
N GLN A 85 -3.34 -6.14 -1.50
CA GLN A 85 -2.45 -5.56 -0.48
C GLN A 85 -3.07 -4.38 0.26
N LEU A 86 -3.94 -3.60 -0.37
CA LEU A 86 -4.63 -2.49 0.33
C LEU A 86 -5.68 -3.01 1.30
N ALA A 87 -6.47 -4.01 0.90
CA ALA A 87 -7.45 -4.65 1.77
C ALA A 87 -6.77 -5.35 2.95
N HIS A 88 -5.66 -6.02 2.70
CA HIS A 88 -4.82 -6.63 3.72
C HIS A 88 -4.31 -5.60 4.73
N ALA A 89 -3.80 -4.45 4.29
CA ALA A 89 -3.36 -3.38 5.16
C ALA A 89 -4.46 -2.86 6.11
N VAL A 90 -5.69 -2.73 5.61
CA VAL A 90 -6.86 -2.37 6.42
C VAL A 90 -7.16 -3.44 7.47
N GLU A 91 -7.13 -4.71 7.08
CA GLU A 91 -7.36 -5.83 7.99
C GLU A 91 -6.30 -5.90 9.09
N VAL A 92 -5.02 -5.84 8.74
CA VAL A 92 -3.90 -5.83 9.70
C VAL A 92 -4.02 -4.65 10.66
N SER A 93 -4.36 -3.48 10.17
CA SER A 93 -4.60 -2.30 11.02
C SER A 93 -5.67 -2.54 12.09
N LYS A 94 -6.82 -3.10 11.69
CA LYS A 94 -7.92 -3.40 12.60
C LYS A 94 -7.52 -4.45 13.64
N LEU A 95 -6.86 -5.52 13.22
CA LEU A 95 -6.37 -6.57 14.11
C LEU A 95 -5.34 -6.03 15.11
N ALA A 96 -4.36 -5.24 14.65
CA ALA A 96 -3.37 -4.61 15.51
C ALA A 96 -4.02 -3.70 16.56
N GLY A 97 -5.05 -2.94 16.18
CA GLY A 97 -5.82 -2.10 17.09
C GLY A 97 -6.56 -2.90 18.16
N ILE A 98 -7.18 -4.02 17.79
CA ILE A 98 -7.86 -4.92 18.73
C ILE A 98 -6.85 -5.52 19.72
N LEU A 99 -5.74 -6.04 19.23
CA LEU A 99 -4.69 -6.61 20.08
C LEU A 99 -4.11 -5.57 21.04
N ALA A 100 -3.88 -4.35 20.56
CA ALA A 100 -3.38 -3.25 21.39
C ALA A 100 -4.36 -2.89 22.51
N ALA A 101 -5.65 -2.83 22.22
CA ALA A 101 -6.68 -2.55 23.22
C ALA A 101 -6.71 -3.64 24.32
N GLU A 102 -6.59 -4.92 23.96
CA GLU A 102 -6.60 -6.04 24.89
C GLU A 102 -5.42 -6.03 25.88
N ILE A 103 -4.25 -5.60 25.44
CA ILE A 103 -3.05 -5.58 26.28
C ILE A 103 -2.73 -4.21 26.90
N GLY A 104 -3.55 -3.19 26.61
CA GLY A 104 -3.34 -1.83 27.09
C GLY A 104 -2.19 -1.07 26.40
N ALA A 105 -1.85 -1.45 25.16
CA ALA A 105 -0.88 -0.74 24.33
C ALA A 105 -1.53 0.46 23.58
N ASN A 106 -0.72 1.25 22.88
CA ASN A 106 -1.22 2.39 22.13
C ASN A 106 -1.97 1.93 20.87
N VAL A 107 -3.30 2.02 20.90
CA VAL A 107 -4.18 1.57 19.82
C VAL A 107 -3.91 2.32 18.51
N GLU A 108 -3.77 3.66 18.56
CA GLU A 108 -3.58 4.47 17.35
C GLU A 108 -2.23 4.20 16.67
N LEU A 109 -1.15 4.08 17.44
CA LEU A 109 0.16 3.74 16.89
C LEU A 109 0.18 2.31 16.34
N SER A 110 -0.47 1.36 17.01
CA SER A 110 -0.56 -0.02 16.55
C SER A 110 -1.35 -0.15 15.25
N LYS A 111 -2.47 0.58 15.14
CA LYS A 111 -3.27 0.65 13.91
C LYS A 111 -2.48 1.24 12.75
N GLN A 112 -1.81 2.36 12.97
CA GLN A 112 -0.98 2.98 11.94
C GLN A 112 0.19 2.09 11.53
N GLY A 113 0.84 1.44 12.48
CA GLY A 113 1.90 0.47 12.21
C GLY A 113 1.42 -0.68 11.33
N GLY A 114 0.30 -1.30 11.67
CA GLY A 114 -0.33 -2.34 10.87
C GLY A 114 -0.77 -1.87 9.49
N PHE A 115 -1.31 -0.66 9.37
CA PHE A 115 -1.72 -0.08 8.09
C PHE A 115 -0.54 0.17 7.15
N LEU A 116 0.59 0.64 7.68
CA LEU A 116 1.75 1.08 6.90
C LEU A 116 2.86 0.02 6.77
N HIS A 117 2.75 -1.14 7.43
CA HIS A 117 3.84 -2.13 7.51
C HIS A 117 4.41 -2.52 6.14
N ASP A 118 3.57 -2.62 5.13
CA ASP A 118 3.89 -3.05 3.77
C ASP A 118 3.86 -1.92 2.72
N ILE A 119 3.86 -0.64 3.14
CA ILE A 119 3.80 0.50 2.21
C ILE A 119 4.90 0.47 1.15
N GLY A 120 6.07 -0.05 1.49
CA GLY A 120 7.21 -0.17 0.58
C GLY A 120 6.93 -1.07 -0.63
N LYS A 121 5.96 -1.97 -0.55
CA LYS A 121 5.52 -2.78 -1.70
C LYS A 121 4.84 -1.95 -2.80
N ALA A 122 4.38 -0.73 -2.49
CA ALA A 122 3.84 0.19 -3.47
C ALA A 122 4.90 0.96 -4.27
N MET A 123 6.16 0.89 -3.84
CA MET A 123 7.26 1.66 -4.41
C MET A 123 7.87 0.93 -5.62
N ASP A 124 8.52 1.70 -6.48
CA ASP A 124 9.09 1.18 -7.72
C ASP A 124 10.26 0.23 -7.43
N HIS A 125 10.32 -0.90 -8.15
CA HIS A 125 11.37 -1.92 -8.04
C HIS A 125 12.76 -1.44 -8.49
N ASN A 126 12.86 -0.25 -9.08
CA ASN A 126 14.13 0.34 -9.54
C ASN A 126 14.93 1.04 -8.43
N GLN A 127 14.42 1.07 -7.21
CA GLN A 127 15.14 1.65 -6.07
C GLN A 127 15.94 0.56 -5.34
N GLU A 128 17.19 0.89 -5.00
CA GLU A 128 18.03 0.01 -4.18
C GLU A 128 17.51 -0.04 -2.75
N GLY A 129 17.39 -1.23 -2.19
CA GLY A 129 16.96 -1.47 -0.82
C GLY A 129 15.77 -2.43 -0.70
N THR A 130 15.51 -2.85 0.52
CA THR A 130 14.34 -3.68 0.83
C THR A 130 13.06 -2.83 0.84
N HIS A 131 11.90 -3.44 0.58
CA HIS A 131 10.62 -2.75 0.67
C HIS A 131 10.41 -2.11 2.06
N ALA A 132 10.84 -2.78 3.11
CA ALA A 132 10.74 -2.28 4.48
C ALA A 132 11.56 -1.00 4.68
N MET A 133 12.81 -0.97 4.22
CA MET A 133 13.68 0.23 4.31
C MET A 133 13.13 1.39 3.49
N LEU A 134 12.72 1.13 2.25
CA LEU A 134 12.15 2.15 1.36
C LEU A 134 10.86 2.73 1.93
N GLY A 135 9.98 1.89 2.44
CA GLY A 135 8.74 2.30 3.08
C GLY A 135 8.96 3.14 4.34
N ALA A 136 9.89 2.72 5.20
CA ALA A 136 10.25 3.46 6.40
C ALA A 136 10.83 4.84 6.08
N GLU A 137 11.73 4.94 5.12
CA GLU A 137 12.36 6.19 4.71
C GLU A 137 11.34 7.16 4.08
N PHE A 138 10.43 6.64 3.26
CA PHE A 138 9.33 7.39 2.70
C PHE A 138 8.41 7.95 3.79
N CYS A 139 7.95 7.12 4.72
CA CYS A 139 7.09 7.53 5.82
C CYS A 139 7.78 8.55 6.74
N LYS A 140 9.07 8.38 7.02
CA LYS A 140 9.87 9.34 7.79
C LYS A 140 9.90 10.71 7.11
N ARG A 141 10.08 10.77 5.81
CA ARG A 141 10.09 12.02 5.02
C ARG A 141 8.78 12.80 5.15
N TYR A 142 7.66 12.11 5.26
CA TYR A 142 6.33 12.71 5.37
C TYR A 142 5.78 12.79 6.80
N GLY A 143 6.66 12.74 7.80
CA GLY A 143 6.33 13.05 9.18
C GLY A 143 5.57 11.96 9.94
N THR A 144 5.63 10.71 9.50
CA THR A 144 5.10 9.57 10.25
C THR A 144 5.82 9.45 11.60
N HIS A 145 5.08 9.05 12.62
CA HIS A 145 5.62 8.91 13.98
C HIS A 145 6.85 7.99 14.01
N PRO A 146 7.94 8.35 14.72
CA PRO A 146 9.20 7.57 14.72
C PRO A 146 9.05 6.10 15.10
N LEU A 147 8.16 5.77 16.03
CA LEU A 147 7.88 4.38 16.41
C LEU A 147 7.27 3.57 15.27
N ILE A 148 6.40 4.20 14.46
CA ILE A 148 5.80 3.57 13.28
C ILE A 148 6.86 3.37 12.20
N VAL A 149 7.72 4.37 11.97
CA VAL A 149 8.84 4.25 11.02
C VAL A 149 9.75 3.08 11.39
N LYS A 150 10.05 2.90 12.68
CA LYS A 150 10.82 1.74 13.16
C LYS A 150 10.09 0.42 12.90
N ALA A 151 8.78 0.38 13.16
CA ALA A 151 7.97 -0.81 12.90
C ALA A 151 7.99 -1.20 11.41
N ILE A 152 7.89 -0.23 10.50
CA ILE A 152 7.95 -0.47 9.04
C ILE A 152 9.33 -0.97 8.62
N ALA A 153 10.41 -0.44 9.18
CA ALA A 153 11.78 -0.85 8.86
C ALA A 153 12.05 -2.32 9.23
N GLY A 154 11.28 -2.87 10.16
CA GLY A 154 11.44 -4.23 10.67
C GLY A 154 12.62 -4.39 11.62
N PRO A 155 12.88 -5.61 12.11
CA PRO A 155 13.97 -5.88 13.03
C PRO A 155 15.32 -5.66 12.34
N HIS A 156 16.05 -4.64 12.80
CA HIS A 156 17.44 -4.43 12.43
C HIS A 156 18.35 -5.06 13.49
N PRO A 157 19.45 -5.72 13.12
CA PRO A 157 20.38 -6.33 14.09
C PRO A 157 21.01 -5.34 15.07
N GLU A 158 20.89 -4.04 14.81
CA GLU A 158 21.41 -2.96 15.67
C GLU A 158 20.35 -2.33 16.58
N VAL A 159 19.07 -2.73 16.47
CA VAL A 159 17.96 -2.19 17.28
C VAL A 159 17.56 -3.22 18.33
N GLU A 160 18.09 -3.08 19.54
CA GLU A 160 17.91 -4.03 20.66
C GLU A 160 16.47 -4.11 21.22
N GLN A 161 15.53 -3.31 20.80
CA GLN A 161 14.15 -3.36 21.30
C GLN A 161 13.13 -3.13 20.19
N GLU A 162 12.43 -4.19 19.83
CA GLU A 162 11.16 -4.08 19.12
C GLU A 162 10.15 -3.34 20.00
N THR A 163 9.46 -2.36 19.43
CA THR A 163 8.36 -1.71 20.16
C THR A 163 7.16 -2.67 20.24
N VAL A 164 6.34 -2.54 21.30
CA VAL A 164 5.11 -3.34 21.43
C VAL A 164 4.22 -3.17 20.19
N GLU A 165 4.14 -1.97 19.66
CA GLU A 165 3.36 -1.65 18.46
C GLU A 165 3.87 -2.38 17.21
N ALA A 166 5.19 -2.56 17.07
CA ALA A 166 5.79 -3.33 15.98
C ALA A 166 5.44 -4.82 16.11
N VAL A 167 5.60 -5.39 17.29
CA VAL A 167 5.24 -6.79 17.57
C VAL A 167 3.75 -7.05 17.31
N LEU A 168 2.89 -6.09 17.65
CA LEU A 168 1.45 -6.21 17.41
C LEU A 168 1.11 -6.13 15.91
N ALA A 169 1.82 -5.31 15.13
CA ALA A 169 1.66 -5.25 13.68
C ALA A 169 2.08 -6.59 13.03
N ASP A 170 3.21 -7.15 13.43
CA ASP A 170 3.70 -8.45 12.93
C ASP A 170 2.75 -9.60 13.30
N ALA A 171 2.24 -9.62 14.53
CA ALA A 171 1.24 -10.60 14.96
C ALA A 171 -0.06 -10.49 14.16
N ALA A 172 -0.53 -9.27 13.92
CA ALA A 172 -1.73 -9.00 13.13
C ALA A 172 -1.56 -9.42 11.66
N ASP A 173 -0.38 -9.16 11.07
CA ASP A 173 -0.03 -9.62 9.72
C ASP A 173 -0.05 -11.15 9.62
N ALA A 174 0.60 -11.83 10.56
CA ALA A 174 0.61 -13.29 10.62
C ALA A 174 -0.80 -13.88 10.74
N ILE A 175 -1.68 -13.28 11.55
CA ILE A 175 -3.08 -13.71 11.70
C ILE A 175 -3.84 -13.50 10.39
N SER A 176 -3.70 -12.34 9.76
CA SER A 176 -4.36 -12.04 8.47
C SER A 176 -3.90 -13.00 7.36
N GLY A 177 -2.61 -13.31 7.29
CA GLY A 177 -2.05 -14.23 6.31
C GLY A 177 -2.42 -15.70 6.53
N ALA A 178 -2.66 -16.12 7.77
CA ALA A 178 -3.00 -17.50 8.13
C ALA A 178 -4.50 -17.81 8.00
N ARG A 179 -5.34 -16.83 7.76
CA ARG A 179 -6.80 -16.98 7.68
C ARG A 179 -7.20 -17.85 6.47
N PRO A 180 -8.10 -18.85 6.63
CA PRO A 180 -8.63 -19.61 5.51
C PRO A 180 -9.32 -18.70 4.48
N GLY A 181 -8.89 -18.78 3.22
CA GLY A 181 -9.42 -17.95 2.13
C GLY A 181 -8.79 -16.57 2.01
N ALA A 182 -7.68 -16.34 2.72
CA ALA A 182 -6.86 -15.17 2.55
C ALA A 182 -6.14 -15.19 1.19
#